data_5edea200075de25ac7d56eeff33b1594
#
_entry.id   5edea200075de25ac7d56eeff33b1594
#
_cell.length_a   1.000
_cell.length_b   1.000
_cell.length_c   1.000
_cell.angle_alpha   90.00
_cell.angle_beta   90.00
_cell.angle_gamma   90.00
#
_symmetry.space_group_name_H-M   'P 1'
#
loop_
_entity.id
_entity.type
_entity.pdbx_description
1 polymer ?
#
loop_
_entity_poly.entity_id
_entity_poly.type
_entity_poly.pdbx_seq_one_letter_code
_entity_poly.pdbx_strand_id
1 'polypeptide(L)'
;VKKRTFLKLSSSLLATPSLSTLANWMADEKLKNWAGNLQYSTTRLDQAKSLQQVQKLVKGYEKMKVLGTRHCFNGIADSTTQFVSLVEMSQVLSLDAKAKTVTVDANVKYGDLATYLDAKGFALHNLASLPHISIAGACATATHGSGVKNGNLATAVAAMELVLANGEVRTLSRAKDGEAFRAAVVHLGGLGVVTKITLDVQPTFQMRQYVYENLPMAQLKEHFDAIESSAYSVSLFTDWQKNRVNEVWLKERVEKGKTAAAKPEFYGAKLATKNLHPIAELSAVNCTAQMGVAGPWYERLPHFRMGFTPSSGKELQSEYFVPARNAVEAILAVERLRDHISPHLMISEIRTIDADSFWMSPCYKQASVAIHFTWKQDWASVKKVLPMIEKELAPFKARPHWGKLFTLAPVTLQSRYEKLPEFKKLMADYDPKGKFRNAFLDMNLFGK
;
A
#
# COMPACT_ATOMS: atom_id res chain seq x y z
N VAL A 1 -7.02 14.47 55.72
CA VAL A 1 -5.73 14.92 56.26
C VAL A 1 -4.81 15.29 55.11
N LYS A 2 -4.48 16.62 55.03
CA LYS A 2 -3.38 17.29 54.32
C LYS A 2 -3.25 17.16 52.80
N LYS A 3 -3.99 18.04 52.07
CA LYS A 3 -3.54 18.75 50.89
C LYS A 3 -2.27 19.57 51.25
N ARG A 4 -1.10 19.14 50.81
CA ARG A 4 0.15 19.96 50.75
C ARG A 4 1.34 19.05 50.44
N THR A 5 1.47 18.55 49.20
CA THR A 5 2.76 18.09 48.65
C THR A 5 2.66 17.91 47.09
N PHE A 6 2.03 18.87 46.39
CA PHE A 6 1.96 18.82 44.92
C PHE A 6 2.36 20.14 44.25
N LEU A 7 3.19 20.90 44.92
CA LEU A 7 3.67 22.19 44.40
C LEU A 7 5.11 22.47 44.80
N LYS A 8 6.05 21.64 44.42
CA LYS A 8 7.49 21.98 44.42
C LYS A 8 8.27 20.94 43.59
N LEU A 9 8.05 20.91 42.27
CA LEU A 9 8.98 20.30 41.28
C LEU A 9 8.63 20.81 39.89
N SER A 10 8.65 22.13 39.73
CA SER A 10 8.55 22.78 38.43
C SER A 10 9.52 23.95 38.37
N SER A 11 10.80 23.68 38.46
CA SER A 11 11.85 24.58 38.03
C SER A 11 13.20 23.82 38.01
N SER A 12 13.43 23.03 36.98
CA SER A 12 14.79 22.68 36.58
C SER A 12 14.81 22.22 35.13
N LEU A 13 15.46 23.05 34.32
CA LEU A 13 16.13 22.73 33.08
C LEU A 13 15.28 22.30 31.89
N LEU A 14 14.81 23.29 31.14
CA LEU A 14 14.79 23.26 29.68
C LEU A 14 16.24 23.16 29.16
N ALA A 15 16.82 21.98 29.21
CA ALA A 15 17.95 21.63 28.38
C ALA A 15 17.36 21.14 27.05
N THR A 16 17.30 22.01 26.04
CA THR A 16 17.13 21.62 24.64
C THR A 16 18.26 20.65 24.32
N PRO A 17 17.97 19.37 23.93
CA PRO A 17 19.03 18.51 23.42
C PRO A 17 19.58 19.16 22.17
N SER A 18 20.88 19.42 22.10
CA SER A 18 21.53 19.94 20.92
C SER A 18 21.24 18.99 19.75
N LEU A 19 21.01 19.53 18.55
CA LEU A 19 20.80 18.78 17.29
C LEU A 19 21.87 17.71 17.05
N SER A 20 23.06 17.85 17.63
CA SER A 20 24.15 16.87 17.58
C SER A 20 23.88 15.58 18.38
N THR A 21 23.12 15.64 19.49
CA THR A 21 22.76 14.43 20.26
C THR A 21 21.66 13.60 19.60
N LEU A 22 20.72 14.24 18.89
CA LEU A 22 19.72 13.55 18.05
C LEU A 22 20.38 12.88 16.84
N ALA A 23 21.38 13.51 16.21
CA ALA A 23 22.11 12.93 15.10
C ALA A 23 22.97 11.71 15.52
N ASN A 24 23.56 11.74 16.71
CA ASN A 24 24.34 10.62 17.23
C ASN A 24 23.47 9.47 17.74
N TRP A 25 22.27 9.73 18.23
CA TRP A 25 21.33 8.68 18.63
C TRP A 25 20.75 7.94 17.42
N MET A 26 20.66 8.58 16.25
CA MET A 26 20.24 7.95 14.99
C MET A 26 21.36 7.13 14.32
N ALA A 27 22.62 7.28 14.70
CA ALA A 27 23.75 6.62 14.05
C ALA A 27 24.00 5.18 14.48
N ASP A 28 23.42 4.72 15.59
CA ASP A 28 23.66 3.39 16.17
C ASP A 28 22.45 2.45 16.12
N GLU A 29 21.26 2.92 15.70
CA GLU A 29 20.10 2.07 15.54
C GLU A 29 20.06 1.44 14.14
N LYS A 30 20.12 0.11 14.10
CA LYS A 30 19.98 -0.66 12.86
C LYS A 30 18.71 -0.26 12.10
N LEU A 31 18.87 0.27 10.89
CA LEU A 31 17.77 0.75 10.08
C LEU A 31 16.84 -0.43 9.71
N LYS A 32 15.56 -0.34 10.07
CA LYS A 32 14.55 -1.38 9.84
C LYS A 32 13.39 -0.85 9.00
N ASN A 33 12.68 -1.79 8.36
CA ASN A 33 11.40 -1.47 7.77
C ASN A 33 10.35 -1.16 8.85
N TRP A 34 9.18 -0.66 8.42
CA TRP A 34 8.09 -0.26 9.32
C TRP A 34 7.63 -1.40 10.27
N ALA A 35 7.50 -2.62 9.75
CA ALA A 35 7.06 -3.76 10.55
C ALA A 35 8.17 -4.36 11.45
N GLY A 36 9.42 -3.90 11.31
CA GLY A 36 10.55 -4.40 12.07
C GLY A 36 11.01 -5.82 11.73
N ASN A 37 10.40 -6.47 10.73
CA ASN A 37 10.76 -7.82 10.31
C ASN A 37 12.00 -7.87 9.41
N LEU A 38 12.36 -6.75 8.78
CA LEU A 38 13.50 -6.62 7.90
C LEU A 38 14.45 -5.56 8.45
N GLN A 39 15.70 -5.95 8.71
CA GLN A 39 16.79 -5.03 8.91
C GLN A 39 17.46 -4.79 7.56
N TYR A 40 17.59 -3.52 7.17
CA TYR A 40 18.29 -3.16 5.95
C TYR A 40 19.79 -3.45 6.03
N SER A 41 20.39 -3.74 4.88
CA SER A 41 21.78 -4.16 4.76
C SER A 41 22.80 -3.04 4.98
N THR A 42 22.36 -1.77 4.94
CA THR A 42 23.18 -0.60 5.28
C THR A 42 22.37 0.39 6.12
N THR A 43 23.07 1.20 6.90
CA THR A 43 22.52 2.37 7.63
C THR A 43 22.90 3.69 6.96
N ARG A 44 23.67 3.66 5.85
CA ARG A 44 24.09 4.86 5.12
C ARG A 44 22.88 5.47 4.42
N LEU A 45 22.47 6.66 4.85
CA LEU A 45 21.27 7.34 4.39
C LEU A 45 21.55 8.84 4.21
N ASP A 46 21.49 9.30 2.97
CA ASP A 46 21.48 10.73 2.66
C ASP A 46 20.06 11.24 2.48
N GLN A 47 19.81 12.46 2.92
CA GLN A 47 18.54 13.15 2.75
C GLN A 47 18.72 14.30 1.74
N ALA A 48 17.99 14.23 0.63
CA ALA A 48 17.99 15.27 -0.38
C ALA A 48 16.89 16.30 -0.09
N LYS A 49 17.23 17.60 -0.22
CA LYS A 49 16.33 18.74 0.01
C LYS A 49 15.93 19.46 -1.28
N SER A 50 16.53 19.06 -2.40
CA SER A 50 16.25 19.66 -3.70
C SER A 50 16.58 18.69 -4.85
N LEU A 51 16.02 18.98 -6.03
CA LEU A 51 16.31 18.24 -7.26
C LEU A 51 17.81 18.21 -7.58
N GLN A 52 18.52 19.34 -7.39
CA GLN A 52 19.96 19.44 -7.63
C GLN A 52 20.75 18.51 -6.68
N GLN A 53 20.34 18.41 -5.42
CA GLN A 53 20.96 17.46 -4.49
C GLN A 53 20.70 16.00 -4.89
N VAL A 54 19.47 15.67 -5.33
CA VAL A 54 19.17 14.33 -5.87
C VAL A 54 20.10 14.02 -7.04
N GLN A 55 20.23 14.93 -8.02
CA GLN A 55 21.11 14.75 -9.17
C GLN A 55 22.58 14.56 -8.74
N LYS A 56 23.06 15.33 -7.76
CA LYS A 56 24.43 15.21 -7.21
C LYS A 56 24.63 13.83 -6.57
N LEU A 57 23.70 13.38 -5.73
CA LEU A 57 23.80 12.08 -5.06
C LEU A 57 23.74 10.93 -6.08
N VAL A 58 22.82 11.01 -7.05
CA VAL A 58 22.73 10.01 -8.12
C VAL A 58 24.03 9.91 -8.92
N LYS A 59 24.65 11.03 -9.27
CA LYS A 59 25.95 11.05 -9.98
C LYS A 59 27.09 10.52 -9.13
N GLY A 60 27.04 10.75 -7.81
CA GLY A 60 28.11 10.43 -6.87
C GLY A 60 28.16 8.96 -6.46
N TYR A 61 27.05 8.22 -6.53
CA TYR A 61 27.00 6.82 -6.09
C TYR A 61 26.99 5.85 -7.27
N GLU A 62 27.73 4.76 -7.15
CA GLU A 62 27.67 3.65 -8.13
C GLU A 62 26.45 2.76 -7.93
N LYS A 63 26.06 2.53 -6.68
CA LYS A 63 24.90 1.74 -6.27
C LYS A 63 24.12 2.50 -5.19
N MET A 64 22.81 2.54 -5.31
CA MET A 64 21.92 3.18 -4.33
C MET A 64 20.49 2.71 -4.47
N LYS A 65 19.68 2.90 -3.40
CA LYS A 65 18.24 2.75 -3.43
C LYS A 65 17.56 3.99 -2.83
N VAL A 66 16.36 4.29 -3.31
CA VAL A 66 15.51 5.29 -2.68
C VAL A 66 14.74 4.65 -1.54
N LEU A 67 14.80 5.27 -0.36
CA LEU A 67 14.09 4.80 0.83
C LEU A 67 12.94 5.76 1.14
N GLY A 68 11.71 5.30 0.92
CA GLY A 68 10.48 6.02 1.27
C GLY A 68 10.04 5.74 2.72
N THR A 69 8.74 5.52 2.94
CA THR A 69 8.15 5.28 4.27
C THR A 69 8.36 3.87 4.82
N ARG A 70 9.15 3.04 4.16
CA ARG A 70 9.63 1.71 4.62
C ARG A 70 8.54 0.66 4.86
N HIS A 71 7.41 0.72 4.12
CA HIS A 71 6.28 -0.19 4.32
C HIS A 71 6.38 -1.52 3.55
N CYS A 72 7.47 -1.81 2.84
CA CYS A 72 7.68 -3.11 2.21
C CYS A 72 8.15 -4.15 3.24
N PHE A 73 7.62 -5.37 3.12
CA PHE A 73 7.93 -6.50 4.02
C PHE A 73 9.11 -7.36 3.52
N ASN A 74 9.57 -7.12 2.30
CA ASN A 74 10.66 -7.82 1.64
C ASN A 74 11.81 -6.87 1.23
N GLY A 75 12.85 -7.41 0.61
CA GLY A 75 14.06 -6.68 0.25
C GLY A 75 13.96 -5.77 -0.98
N ILE A 76 12.78 -5.46 -1.52
CA ILE A 76 12.64 -4.64 -2.74
C ILE A 76 13.26 -3.24 -2.61
N ALA A 77 13.22 -2.66 -1.40
CA ALA A 77 13.81 -1.36 -1.10
C ALA A 77 15.21 -1.44 -0.47
N ASP A 78 15.77 -2.64 -0.25
CA ASP A 78 17.05 -2.81 0.42
C ASP A 78 18.25 -2.36 -0.43
N SER A 79 19.31 -1.93 0.25
CA SER A 79 20.60 -1.58 -0.34
C SER A 79 21.74 -2.05 0.56
N THR A 80 22.80 -2.59 -0.06
CA THR A 80 24.03 -2.94 0.63
C THR A 80 25.04 -1.77 0.67
N THR A 81 24.76 -0.67 -0.01
CA THR A 81 25.71 0.44 -0.20
C THR A 81 25.19 1.75 0.37
N GLN A 82 24.13 2.32 -0.24
CA GLN A 82 23.65 3.67 0.06
C GLN A 82 22.14 3.79 -0.10
N PHE A 83 21.50 4.50 0.82
CA PHE A 83 20.13 5.01 0.66
C PHE A 83 20.12 6.50 0.37
N VAL A 84 19.11 6.93 -0.41
CA VAL A 84 18.73 8.32 -0.54
C VAL A 84 17.27 8.44 -0.14
N SER A 85 16.96 9.35 0.78
CA SER A 85 15.60 9.68 1.19
C SER A 85 15.21 11.07 0.70
N LEU A 86 13.96 11.21 0.29
CA LEU A 86 13.36 12.48 -0.11
C LEU A 86 12.43 13.06 0.99
N VAL A 87 12.67 12.70 2.25
CA VAL A 87 11.80 13.12 3.37
C VAL A 87 11.70 14.64 3.49
N GLU A 88 12.74 15.37 3.14
CA GLU A 88 12.78 16.83 3.12
C GLU A 88 12.09 17.44 1.87
N MET A 89 11.71 16.61 0.89
CA MET A 89 10.94 16.96 -0.30
C MET A 89 9.52 16.38 -0.15
N SER A 90 8.66 17.07 0.57
CA SER A 90 7.33 16.56 0.96
C SER A 90 6.26 17.64 0.87
N GLN A 91 6.27 18.43 -0.23
CA GLN A 91 5.34 19.55 -0.43
C GLN A 91 4.31 19.23 -1.52
N VAL A 92 3.10 19.79 -1.37
CA VAL A 92 2.15 19.95 -2.47
C VAL A 92 2.59 21.16 -3.28
N LEU A 93 3.00 20.93 -4.53
CA LEU A 93 3.62 21.95 -5.37
C LEU A 93 2.59 22.80 -6.11
N SER A 94 1.53 22.17 -6.67
CA SER A 94 0.47 22.86 -7.38
C SER A 94 -0.82 22.03 -7.42
N LEU A 95 -1.95 22.72 -7.46
CA LEU A 95 -3.27 22.14 -7.73
C LEU A 95 -3.89 22.89 -8.92
N ASP A 96 -4.08 22.19 -10.03
CA ASP A 96 -4.76 22.72 -11.22
C ASP A 96 -6.22 22.25 -11.20
N ALA A 97 -7.11 23.15 -10.81
CA ALA A 97 -8.55 22.87 -10.72
C ALA A 97 -9.19 22.64 -12.11
N LYS A 98 -8.65 23.26 -13.17
CA LYS A 98 -9.17 23.11 -14.54
C LYS A 98 -8.76 21.78 -15.15
N ALA A 99 -7.49 21.42 -15.01
CA ALA A 99 -6.97 20.13 -15.47
C ALA A 99 -7.39 18.98 -14.52
N LYS A 100 -7.88 19.30 -13.31
CA LYS A 100 -8.19 18.34 -12.24
C LYS A 100 -6.97 17.48 -11.89
N THR A 101 -5.85 18.13 -11.65
CA THR A 101 -4.61 17.47 -11.26
C THR A 101 -3.94 18.17 -10.09
N VAL A 102 -3.20 17.39 -9.30
CA VAL A 102 -2.32 17.89 -8.25
C VAL A 102 -0.90 17.38 -8.50
N THR A 103 0.08 18.26 -8.41
CA THR A 103 1.50 17.89 -8.46
C THR A 103 2.11 17.99 -7.08
N VAL A 104 2.81 16.96 -6.68
CA VAL A 104 3.41 16.82 -5.35
C VAL A 104 4.85 16.34 -5.45
N ASP A 105 5.64 16.64 -4.44
CA ASP A 105 6.90 15.93 -4.19
C ASP A 105 6.64 14.45 -3.92
N ALA A 106 7.55 13.61 -4.37
CA ALA A 106 7.37 12.16 -4.37
C ALA A 106 7.19 11.53 -2.99
N ASN A 107 7.70 12.16 -1.93
CA ASN A 107 7.62 11.65 -0.56
C ASN A 107 6.38 12.12 0.22
N VAL A 108 5.53 12.96 -0.35
CA VAL A 108 4.25 13.32 0.27
C VAL A 108 3.46 12.05 0.62
N LYS A 109 2.89 11.99 1.82
CA LYS A 109 2.05 10.86 2.23
C LYS A 109 0.63 11.04 1.74
N TYR A 110 -0.04 9.93 1.43
CA TYR A 110 -1.43 9.98 0.97
C TYR A 110 -2.37 10.66 1.96
N GLY A 111 -2.19 10.46 3.27
CA GLY A 111 -3.04 11.10 4.28
C GLY A 111 -2.88 12.61 4.32
N ASP A 112 -1.64 13.11 4.21
CA ASP A 112 -1.36 14.56 4.20
C ASP A 112 -1.94 15.21 2.94
N LEU A 113 -1.74 14.58 1.76
CA LEU A 113 -2.34 15.04 0.52
C LEU A 113 -3.87 15.01 0.56
N ALA A 114 -4.46 13.96 1.12
CA ALA A 114 -5.91 13.80 1.17
C ALA A 114 -6.59 14.91 1.99
N THR A 115 -6.00 15.27 3.14
CA THR A 115 -6.47 16.40 3.96
C THR A 115 -6.36 17.73 3.21
N TYR A 116 -5.24 17.96 2.51
CA TYR A 116 -5.06 19.16 1.69
C TYR A 116 -6.09 19.24 0.55
N LEU A 117 -6.31 18.15 -0.17
CA LEU A 117 -7.25 18.09 -1.29
C LEU A 117 -8.70 18.34 -0.83
N ASP A 118 -9.13 17.70 0.25
CA ASP A 118 -10.50 17.87 0.76
C ASP A 118 -10.79 19.32 1.15
N ALA A 119 -9.84 19.99 1.83
CA ALA A 119 -9.92 21.41 2.16
C ALA A 119 -9.99 22.32 0.92
N LYS A 120 -9.58 21.84 -0.26
CA LYS A 120 -9.67 22.55 -1.55
C LYS A 120 -10.84 22.09 -2.41
N GLY A 121 -11.70 21.23 -1.90
CA GLY A 121 -12.87 20.72 -2.62
C GLY A 121 -12.57 19.56 -3.60
N PHE A 122 -11.43 18.88 -3.43
CA PHE A 122 -11.01 17.78 -4.28
C PHE A 122 -10.80 16.47 -3.51
N ALA A 123 -10.71 15.37 -4.25
CA ALA A 123 -10.48 14.02 -3.74
C ALA A 123 -9.64 13.20 -4.71
N LEU A 124 -8.96 12.17 -4.19
CA LEU A 124 -8.46 11.06 -4.97
C LEU A 124 -9.58 10.02 -5.20
N HIS A 125 -9.41 9.15 -6.19
CA HIS A 125 -10.39 8.09 -6.45
C HIS A 125 -10.40 7.03 -5.35
N ASN A 126 -9.26 6.70 -4.77
CA ASN A 126 -9.13 5.66 -3.74
C ASN A 126 -7.94 5.93 -2.81
N LEU A 127 -7.89 5.19 -1.69
CA LEU A 127 -6.79 5.18 -0.73
C LEU A 127 -6.52 3.75 -0.27
N ALA A 128 -5.28 3.47 0.13
CA ALA A 128 -4.93 2.23 0.80
C ALA A 128 -5.49 2.17 2.23
N SER A 129 -5.47 0.98 2.83
CA SER A 129 -5.88 0.77 4.24
C SER A 129 -5.12 1.67 5.22
N LEU A 130 -3.85 1.98 4.91
CA LEU A 130 -2.94 2.84 5.65
C LEU A 130 -2.65 4.14 4.88
N PRO A 131 -3.05 5.32 5.38
CA PRO A 131 -2.79 6.59 4.70
C PRO A 131 -1.35 7.12 4.90
N HIS A 132 -0.52 6.45 5.71
CA HIS A 132 0.84 6.89 6.09
C HIS A 132 1.91 6.64 5.03
N ILE A 133 1.58 5.97 3.94
CA ILE A 133 2.51 5.60 2.87
C ILE A 133 2.79 6.78 1.93
N SER A 134 4.04 6.88 1.44
CA SER A 134 4.42 7.90 0.45
C SER A 134 3.84 7.56 -0.93
N ILE A 135 3.49 8.61 -1.68
CA ILE A 135 2.85 8.48 -3.00
C ILE A 135 3.74 7.70 -3.98
N ALA A 136 5.02 8.11 -4.12
CA ALA A 136 5.91 7.42 -5.05
C ALA A 136 6.16 5.96 -4.66
N GLY A 137 6.33 5.67 -3.36
CA GLY A 137 6.54 4.30 -2.90
C GLY A 137 5.34 3.40 -3.16
N ALA A 138 4.13 3.90 -2.93
CA ALA A 138 2.90 3.17 -3.18
C ALA A 138 2.66 2.93 -4.68
N CYS A 139 2.85 3.96 -5.53
CA CYS A 139 2.73 3.82 -6.98
C CYS A 139 3.75 2.83 -7.54
N ALA A 140 5.01 2.88 -7.08
CA ALA A 140 6.08 2.01 -7.54
C ALA A 140 5.80 0.52 -7.38
N THR A 141 4.93 0.13 -6.45
CA THR A 141 4.57 -1.28 -6.14
C THR A 141 3.11 -1.61 -6.41
N ALA A 142 2.36 -0.72 -7.09
CA ALA A 142 0.94 -0.86 -7.40
C ALA A 142 0.07 -1.09 -6.16
N THR A 143 0.35 -0.39 -5.05
CA THR A 143 -0.47 -0.42 -3.84
C THR A 143 -1.91 0.02 -4.15
N HIS A 144 -2.89 -0.56 -3.50
CA HIS A 144 -4.30 -0.39 -3.84
C HIS A 144 -5.20 -0.24 -2.61
N GLY A 145 -6.42 0.22 -2.85
CA GLY A 145 -7.56 0.13 -1.94
C GLY A 145 -8.49 -1.01 -2.33
N SER A 146 -9.80 -0.80 -2.33
CA SER A 146 -10.79 -1.76 -2.78
C SER A 146 -11.85 -1.11 -3.67
N GLY A 147 -12.51 -1.93 -4.49
CA GLY A 147 -13.69 -1.62 -5.30
C GLY A 147 -13.57 -2.09 -6.74
N VAL A 148 -14.62 -2.71 -7.26
CA VAL A 148 -14.68 -3.30 -8.62
C VAL A 148 -14.42 -2.29 -9.76
N LYS A 149 -14.58 -0.98 -9.49
CA LYS A 149 -14.33 0.12 -10.43
C LYS A 149 -13.14 0.99 -10.02
N ASN A 150 -12.40 0.59 -9.01
CA ASN A 150 -11.26 1.32 -8.49
C ASN A 150 -9.97 0.60 -8.88
N GLY A 151 -9.15 1.23 -9.71
CA GLY A 151 -7.79 0.76 -9.98
C GLY A 151 -6.88 0.93 -8.76
N ASN A 152 -5.66 0.38 -8.84
CA ASN A 152 -4.65 0.65 -7.81
C ASN A 152 -4.29 2.16 -7.77
N LEU A 153 -3.56 2.59 -6.75
CA LEU A 153 -3.29 4.03 -6.54
C LEU A 153 -2.48 4.66 -7.68
N ALA A 154 -1.67 3.86 -8.40
CA ALA A 154 -0.89 4.32 -9.53
C ALA A 154 -1.76 4.73 -10.74
N THR A 155 -3.03 4.26 -10.81
CA THR A 155 -3.93 4.64 -11.92
C THR A 155 -4.29 6.13 -11.94
N ALA A 156 -4.14 6.82 -10.80
CA ALA A 156 -4.30 8.27 -10.72
C ALA A 156 -3.08 9.04 -11.27
N VAL A 157 -1.94 8.40 -11.55
CA VAL A 157 -0.74 9.11 -12.02
C VAL A 157 -0.99 9.63 -13.45
N ALA A 158 -0.89 10.95 -13.62
CA ALA A 158 -0.97 11.64 -14.90
C ALA A 158 0.42 11.96 -15.47
N ALA A 159 1.39 12.27 -14.59
CA ALA A 159 2.78 12.50 -14.96
C ALA A 159 3.73 12.19 -13.79
N MET A 160 4.99 11.99 -14.09
CA MET A 160 6.06 11.80 -13.10
C MET A 160 7.37 12.39 -13.59
N GLU A 161 8.17 12.92 -12.65
CA GLU A 161 9.53 13.38 -12.87
C GLU A 161 10.49 12.43 -12.16
N LEU A 162 11.54 12.01 -12.84
CA LEU A 162 12.55 11.12 -12.27
C LEU A 162 13.97 11.53 -12.67
N VAL A 163 14.92 11.27 -11.80
CA VAL A 163 16.36 11.43 -12.04
C VAL A 163 16.92 10.06 -12.42
N LEU A 164 17.42 9.93 -13.67
CA LEU A 164 18.01 8.72 -14.22
C LEU A 164 19.40 8.45 -13.67
N ALA A 165 19.97 7.27 -13.91
CA ALA A 165 21.27 6.86 -13.39
C ALA A 165 22.46 7.78 -13.77
N ASN A 166 22.35 8.49 -14.88
CA ASN A 166 23.32 9.51 -15.35
C ASN A 166 23.09 10.90 -14.72
N GLY A 167 22.02 11.07 -13.89
CA GLY A 167 21.63 12.35 -13.29
C GLY A 167 20.76 13.23 -14.21
N GLU A 168 20.37 12.75 -15.39
CA GLU A 168 19.40 13.43 -16.25
C GLU A 168 18.02 13.45 -15.59
N VAL A 169 17.31 14.56 -15.71
CA VAL A 169 15.91 14.68 -15.28
C VAL A 169 15.01 14.33 -16.45
N ARG A 170 14.13 13.37 -16.24
CA ARG A 170 13.14 12.96 -17.25
C ARG A 170 11.73 13.09 -16.71
N THR A 171 10.88 13.76 -17.47
CA THR A 171 9.45 13.84 -17.19
C THR A 171 8.73 12.94 -18.17
N LEU A 172 7.85 12.09 -17.63
CA LEU A 172 6.95 11.23 -18.42
C LEU A 172 5.51 11.56 -18.07
N SER A 173 4.64 11.60 -19.07
CA SER A 173 3.21 11.86 -18.88
C SER A 173 2.34 10.90 -19.69
N ARG A 174 1.17 10.61 -19.16
CA ARG A 174 0.18 9.78 -19.82
C ARG A 174 -0.22 10.34 -21.20
N ALA A 175 -0.28 11.66 -21.30
CA ALA A 175 -0.72 12.34 -22.51
C ALA A 175 0.30 12.30 -23.67
N LYS A 176 1.61 12.21 -23.35
CA LYS A 176 2.68 12.36 -24.36
C LYS A 176 3.50 11.10 -24.60
N ASP A 177 3.70 10.27 -23.54
CA ASP A 177 4.76 9.26 -23.55
C ASP A 177 4.26 7.82 -23.67
N GLY A 178 2.94 7.63 -23.81
CA GLY A 178 2.33 6.34 -24.16
C GLY A 178 2.88 5.14 -23.39
N GLU A 179 3.53 4.21 -24.10
CA GLU A 179 4.06 2.98 -23.50
C GLU A 179 5.22 3.24 -22.52
N ALA A 180 6.08 4.23 -22.78
CA ALA A 180 7.17 4.57 -21.86
C ALA A 180 6.64 5.04 -20.49
N PHE A 181 5.54 5.82 -20.49
CA PHE A 181 4.84 6.19 -19.28
C PHE A 181 4.24 4.98 -18.57
N ARG A 182 3.52 4.10 -19.30
CA ARG A 182 2.92 2.88 -18.71
C ARG A 182 3.96 1.95 -18.09
N ALA A 183 5.13 1.87 -18.71
CA ALA A 183 6.25 1.10 -18.19
C ALA A 183 6.85 1.70 -16.91
N ALA A 184 6.86 3.04 -16.80
CA ALA A 184 7.58 3.75 -15.74
C ALA A 184 6.77 3.92 -14.45
N VAL A 185 5.44 3.89 -14.47
CA VAL A 185 4.63 4.21 -13.27
C VAL A 185 4.81 3.17 -12.16
N VAL A 186 4.73 1.88 -12.50
CA VAL A 186 4.99 0.79 -11.54
C VAL A 186 6.43 0.29 -11.75
N HIS A 187 7.42 1.11 -11.33
CA HIS A 187 8.82 0.94 -11.69
C HIS A 187 9.64 0.10 -10.69
N LEU A 188 9.07 -0.38 -9.60
CA LEU A 188 9.72 -1.24 -8.59
C LEU A 188 11.00 -0.63 -7.98
N GLY A 189 11.18 0.69 -8.10
CA GLY A 189 12.40 1.39 -7.68
C GLY A 189 13.63 1.07 -8.55
N GLY A 190 13.44 0.60 -9.79
CA GLY A 190 14.53 0.19 -10.69
C GLY A 190 14.87 1.13 -11.83
N LEU A 191 14.10 2.21 -12.04
CA LEU A 191 14.28 3.11 -13.19
C LEU A 191 14.96 4.44 -12.86
N GLY A 192 15.00 4.83 -11.58
CA GLY A 192 15.52 6.13 -11.18
C GLY A 192 14.93 6.59 -9.85
N VAL A 193 15.25 7.83 -9.49
CA VAL A 193 14.72 8.51 -8.31
C VAL A 193 13.52 9.36 -8.73
N VAL A 194 12.32 8.97 -8.38
CA VAL A 194 11.11 9.78 -8.61
C VAL A 194 11.12 10.96 -7.66
N THR A 195 11.05 12.17 -8.21
CA THR A 195 11.10 13.43 -7.46
C THR A 195 9.75 14.12 -7.38
N LYS A 196 8.91 14.01 -8.43
CA LYS A 196 7.55 14.56 -8.45
C LYS A 196 6.56 13.59 -9.07
N ILE A 197 5.32 13.68 -8.63
CA ILE A 197 4.19 12.96 -9.22
C ILE A 197 3.03 13.94 -9.39
N THR A 198 2.40 13.90 -10.55
CA THR A 198 1.12 14.56 -10.82
C THR A 198 0.03 13.51 -10.79
N LEU A 199 -1.00 13.72 -9.98
CA LEU A 199 -2.15 12.83 -9.81
C LEU A 199 -3.43 13.48 -10.33
N ASP A 200 -4.28 12.69 -10.96
CA ASP A 200 -5.67 13.08 -11.22
C ASP A 200 -6.43 13.25 -9.92
N VAL A 201 -7.27 14.26 -9.86
CA VAL A 201 -8.21 14.51 -8.76
C VAL A 201 -9.63 14.67 -9.29
N GLN A 202 -10.60 14.46 -8.43
CA GLN A 202 -12.02 14.63 -8.70
C GLN A 202 -12.64 15.58 -7.64
N PRO A 203 -13.86 16.08 -7.82
CA PRO A 203 -14.55 16.81 -6.77
C PRO A 203 -14.63 16.00 -5.49
N THR A 204 -14.49 16.66 -4.33
CA THR A 204 -14.63 16.02 -3.02
C THR A 204 -16.01 15.40 -2.83
N PHE A 205 -16.09 14.39 -2.00
CA PHE A 205 -17.32 13.67 -1.68
C PHE A 205 -17.34 13.20 -0.23
N GLN A 206 -18.54 12.98 0.28
CA GLN A 206 -18.74 12.37 1.58
C GLN A 206 -18.94 10.86 1.43
N MET A 207 -18.49 10.13 2.43
CA MET A 207 -18.66 8.68 2.53
C MET A 207 -19.20 8.28 3.89
N ARG A 208 -19.79 7.09 3.95
CA ARG A 208 -20.13 6.38 5.19
C ARG A 208 -19.72 4.92 5.08
N GLN A 209 -19.57 4.27 6.22
CA GLN A 209 -19.16 2.89 6.32
C GLN A 209 -20.12 2.10 7.20
N TYR A 210 -20.49 0.91 6.72
CA TYR A 210 -21.23 -0.11 7.47
C TYR A 210 -20.36 -1.35 7.60
N VAL A 211 -20.53 -2.07 8.69
CA VAL A 211 -19.89 -3.38 8.91
C VAL A 211 -20.99 -4.40 9.15
N TYR A 212 -20.89 -5.54 8.47
CA TYR A 212 -21.74 -6.69 8.67
C TYR A 212 -20.91 -7.87 9.14
N GLU A 213 -21.45 -8.63 10.09
CA GLU A 213 -20.76 -9.76 10.74
C GLU A 213 -21.29 -11.09 10.25
N ASN A 214 -20.39 -12.06 10.12
CA ASN A 214 -20.71 -13.47 9.88
C ASN A 214 -21.41 -13.74 8.54
N LEU A 215 -20.86 -13.24 7.44
CA LEU A 215 -21.33 -13.61 6.10
C LEU A 215 -21.01 -15.11 5.86
N PRO A 216 -22.03 -15.97 5.62
CA PRO A 216 -21.75 -17.39 5.32
C PRO A 216 -20.89 -17.54 4.06
N MET A 217 -19.87 -18.40 4.09
CA MET A 217 -18.99 -18.63 2.94
C MET A 217 -19.73 -19.12 1.70
N ALA A 218 -20.85 -19.83 1.88
CA ALA A 218 -21.73 -20.25 0.79
C ALA A 218 -22.29 -19.08 -0.02
N GLN A 219 -22.54 -17.93 0.62
CA GLN A 219 -23.04 -16.74 -0.07
C GLN A 219 -22.00 -16.13 -1.02
N LEU A 220 -20.71 -16.24 -0.71
CA LEU A 220 -19.64 -15.84 -1.64
C LEU A 220 -19.68 -16.67 -2.92
N LYS A 221 -19.95 -17.95 -2.82
CA LYS A 221 -20.02 -18.83 -3.98
C LYS A 221 -21.13 -18.43 -4.96
N GLU A 222 -22.26 -17.97 -4.43
CA GLU A 222 -23.45 -17.68 -5.23
C GLU A 222 -23.56 -16.20 -5.63
N HIS A 223 -23.02 -15.29 -4.81
CA HIS A 223 -23.29 -13.86 -4.91
C HIS A 223 -22.05 -12.98 -4.89
N PHE A 224 -20.84 -13.51 -5.15
CA PHE A 224 -19.59 -12.78 -5.03
C PHE A 224 -19.61 -11.43 -5.75
N ASP A 225 -19.97 -11.41 -7.03
CA ASP A 225 -19.99 -10.17 -7.82
C ASP A 225 -21.00 -9.16 -7.29
N ALA A 226 -22.17 -9.62 -6.84
CA ALA A 226 -23.19 -8.76 -6.26
C ALA A 226 -22.75 -8.19 -4.89
N ILE A 227 -22.05 -8.99 -4.07
CA ILE A 227 -21.46 -8.56 -2.80
C ILE A 227 -20.39 -7.51 -3.05
N GLU A 228 -19.40 -7.79 -3.88
CA GLU A 228 -18.25 -6.91 -4.14
C GLU A 228 -18.65 -5.61 -4.89
N SER A 229 -19.72 -5.62 -5.69
CA SER A 229 -20.22 -4.44 -6.39
C SER A 229 -21.29 -3.66 -5.62
N SER A 230 -21.64 -4.08 -4.40
CA SER A 230 -22.72 -3.47 -3.61
C SER A 230 -22.43 -2.07 -3.08
N ALA A 231 -21.14 -1.68 -3.02
CA ALA A 231 -20.70 -0.39 -2.53
C ALA A 231 -19.53 0.17 -3.35
N TYR A 232 -19.13 1.41 -3.07
CA TYR A 232 -17.96 2.02 -3.70
C TYR A 232 -16.65 1.27 -3.42
N SER A 233 -16.52 0.74 -2.20
CA SER A 233 -15.40 -0.08 -1.75
C SER A 233 -15.92 -1.14 -0.79
N VAL A 234 -15.58 -2.39 -1.05
CA VAL A 234 -15.94 -3.54 -0.23
C VAL A 234 -14.67 -4.25 0.21
N SER A 235 -14.61 -4.64 1.48
CA SER A 235 -13.53 -5.47 2.03
C SER A 235 -14.15 -6.62 2.83
N LEU A 236 -13.71 -7.84 2.56
CA LEU A 236 -14.14 -9.03 3.26
C LEU A 236 -12.99 -9.49 4.19
N PHE A 237 -13.24 -9.53 5.49
CA PHE A 237 -12.26 -9.99 6.48
C PHE A 237 -12.60 -11.40 6.96
N THR A 238 -11.61 -12.30 6.95
CA THR A 238 -11.80 -13.70 7.38
C THR A 238 -10.58 -14.24 8.12
N ASP A 239 -10.84 -15.01 9.17
CA ASP A 239 -9.86 -15.83 9.86
C ASP A 239 -9.77 -17.27 9.29
N TRP A 240 -10.52 -17.53 8.20
CA TRP A 240 -10.69 -18.83 7.55
C TRP A 240 -11.35 -19.89 8.43
N GLN A 241 -12.04 -19.50 9.51
CA GLN A 241 -12.69 -20.45 10.42
C GLN A 241 -14.22 -20.39 10.29
N LYS A 242 -14.88 -21.45 10.73
CA LYS A 242 -16.35 -21.54 10.84
C LYS A 242 -17.12 -21.31 9.53
N ASN A 243 -16.50 -21.56 8.36
CA ASN A 243 -17.10 -21.43 7.02
C ASN A 243 -17.80 -20.08 6.82
N ARG A 244 -17.14 -19.00 7.21
CA ARG A 244 -17.68 -17.63 7.13
C ARG A 244 -16.59 -16.61 6.81
N VAL A 245 -17.03 -15.47 6.31
CA VAL A 245 -16.32 -14.20 6.38
C VAL A 245 -16.72 -13.52 7.70
N ASN A 246 -15.74 -13.13 8.48
CA ASN A 246 -15.97 -12.55 9.82
C ASN A 246 -16.70 -11.21 9.72
N GLU A 247 -16.19 -10.33 8.83
CA GLU A 247 -16.72 -8.99 8.65
C GLU A 247 -16.74 -8.57 7.17
N VAL A 248 -17.81 -7.92 6.74
CA VAL A 248 -17.96 -7.25 5.47
C VAL A 248 -17.99 -5.75 5.71
N TRP A 249 -16.99 -5.03 5.22
CA TRP A 249 -16.92 -3.59 5.34
C TRP A 249 -17.40 -2.95 4.04
N LEU A 250 -18.56 -2.28 4.10
CA LEU A 250 -19.16 -1.57 2.97
C LEU A 250 -18.94 -0.08 3.11
N LYS A 251 -18.29 0.54 2.13
CA LYS A 251 -18.01 1.98 2.09
C LYS A 251 -18.77 2.59 0.92
N GLU A 252 -19.72 3.46 1.23
CA GLU A 252 -20.65 4.06 0.27
C GLU A 252 -20.43 5.56 0.14
N ARG A 253 -20.54 6.10 -1.08
CA ARG A 253 -20.66 7.54 -1.27
C ARG A 253 -22.00 8.03 -0.75
N VAL A 254 -21.98 9.16 -0.04
CA VAL A 254 -23.21 9.82 0.41
C VAL A 254 -23.76 10.67 -0.72
N GLU A 255 -24.95 10.29 -1.23
CA GLU A 255 -25.65 11.07 -2.23
C GLU A 255 -26.56 12.11 -1.55
N LYS A 256 -26.51 13.38 -2.04
CA LYS A 256 -27.38 14.45 -1.52
C LYS A 256 -28.84 14.05 -1.66
N GLY A 257 -29.60 14.19 -0.57
CA GLY A 257 -31.04 13.92 -0.54
C GLY A 257 -31.44 12.44 -0.44
N LYS A 258 -30.47 11.51 -0.42
CA LYS A 258 -30.76 10.11 -0.15
C LYS A 258 -30.42 9.75 1.30
N THR A 259 -31.45 9.46 2.09
CA THR A 259 -31.29 8.82 3.39
C THR A 259 -31.21 7.32 3.14
N ALA A 260 -30.03 6.73 3.18
CA ALA A 260 -29.93 5.29 3.17
C ALA A 260 -29.92 4.78 4.61
N ALA A 261 -30.96 4.06 4.99
CA ALA A 261 -30.94 3.24 6.19
C ALA A 261 -30.13 1.97 5.89
N ALA A 262 -29.23 1.61 6.80
CA ALA A 262 -28.57 0.32 6.73
C ALA A 262 -29.62 -0.79 6.78
N LYS A 263 -29.49 -1.77 5.92
CA LYS A 263 -30.29 -2.99 6.02
C LYS A 263 -29.83 -3.77 7.26
N PRO A 264 -30.74 -4.36 8.05
CA PRO A 264 -30.33 -5.14 9.23
C PRO A 264 -29.55 -6.41 8.86
N GLU A 265 -29.64 -6.83 7.61
CA GLU A 265 -29.02 -8.03 7.08
C GLU A 265 -28.47 -7.81 5.66
N PHE A 266 -27.34 -8.44 5.36
CA PHE A 266 -26.67 -8.42 4.07
C PHE A 266 -26.20 -9.84 3.71
N TYR A 267 -26.89 -10.54 2.81
CA TYR A 267 -26.62 -11.92 2.42
C TYR A 267 -26.44 -12.87 3.62
N GLY A 268 -27.29 -12.75 4.65
CA GLY A 268 -27.21 -13.54 5.86
C GLY A 268 -26.25 -12.99 6.94
N ALA A 269 -25.39 -12.03 6.59
CA ALA A 269 -24.57 -11.32 7.58
C ALA A 269 -25.43 -10.28 8.33
N LYS A 270 -25.16 -10.08 9.62
CA LYS A 270 -25.91 -9.15 10.48
C LYS A 270 -25.19 -7.81 10.60
N LEU A 271 -25.94 -6.72 10.56
CA LEU A 271 -25.38 -5.38 10.76
C LEU A 271 -24.77 -5.29 12.17
N ALA A 272 -23.51 -4.84 12.23
CA ALA A 272 -22.81 -4.61 13.50
C ALA A 272 -23.51 -3.51 14.31
N THR A 273 -23.56 -3.67 15.61
CA THR A 273 -24.17 -2.72 16.57
C THR A 273 -23.15 -1.83 17.28
N LYS A 274 -21.87 -2.01 16.97
CA LYS A 274 -20.73 -1.24 17.51
C LYS A 274 -19.62 -1.14 16.46
N ASN A 275 -18.66 -0.25 16.66
CA ASN A 275 -17.45 -0.23 15.84
C ASN A 275 -16.62 -1.50 16.09
N LEU A 276 -16.12 -2.09 15.01
CA LEU A 276 -15.32 -3.31 15.02
C LEU A 276 -13.90 -3.05 14.49
N HIS A 277 -12.97 -3.87 14.90
CA HIS A 277 -11.63 -3.96 14.32
C HIS A 277 -11.55 -5.31 13.58
N PRO A 278 -10.94 -5.38 12.37
CA PRO A 278 -10.86 -6.64 11.62
C PRO A 278 -10.22 -7.80 12.39
N ILE A 279 -9.31 -7.50 13.31
CA ILE A 279 -8.75 -8.44 14.29
C ILE A 279 -9.57 -8.32 15.57
N ALA A 280 -10.35 -9.33 15.88
CA ALA A 280 -11.38 -9.29 16.94
C ALA A 280 -10.85 -8.93 18.34
N GLU A 281 -9.58 -9.23 18.62
CA GLU A 281 -8.93 -8.95 19.91
C GLU A 281 -8.50 -7.50 20.07
N LEU A 282 -8.52 -6.70 18.99
CA LEU A 282 -8.05 -5.32 18.99
C LEU A 282 -9.21 -4.32 19.11
N SER A 283 -8.91 -3.18 19.74
CA SER A 283 -9.87 -2.08 19.85
C SER A 283 -10.07 -1.36 18.53
N ALA A 284 -11.33 -1.05 18.20
CA ALA A 284 -11.69 -0.29 17.01
C ALA A 284 -11.43 1.23 17.12
N VAL A 285 -10.83 1.73 18.21
CA VAL A 285 -10.62 3.18 18.46
C VAL A 285 -9.84 3.86 17.32
N ASN A 286 -8.98 3.11 16.66
CA ASN A 286 -8.12 3.57 15.56
C ASN A 286 -8.67 3.31 14.18
N CYS A 287 -9.79 2.59 14.08
CA CYS A 287 -10.50 2.39 12.83
C CYS A 287 -11.22 3.69 12.41
N THR A 288 -11.40 3.86 11.11
CA THR A 288 -12.27 4.91 10.57
C THR A 288 -13.71 4.69 11.00
N ALA A 289 -14.49 5.78 11.13
CA ALA A 289 -15.83 5.70 11.72
C ALA A 289 -16.74 4.79 10.90
N GLN A 290 -17.49 3.96 11.61
CA GLN A 290 -18.47 2.99 11.10
C GLN A 290 -19.90 3.45 11.44
N MET A 291 -20.85 2.52 11.47
CA MET A 291 -22.26 2.76 11.87
C MET A 291 -22.99 3.76 10.97
N GLY A 292 -22.58 3.89 9.71
CA GLY A 292 -23.21 4.80 8.74
C GLY A 292 -22.96 6.30 8.98
N VAL A 293 -22.03 6.64 9.87
CA VAL A 293 -21.67 8.04 10.13
C VAL A 293 -20.99 8.64 8.91
N ALA A 294 -21.64 9.63 8.28
CA ALA A 294 -21.08 10.35 7.15
C ALA A 294 -19.83 11.16 7.56
N GLY A 295 -18.89 11.29 6.64
CA GLY A 295 -17.68 12.07 6.83
C GLY A 295 -16.87 12.20 5.54
N PRO A 296 -15.76 12.95 5.57
CA PRO A 296 -14.91 13.14 4.40
C PRO A 296 -14.40 11.81 3.86
N TRP A 297 -14.24 11.72 2.53
CA TRP A 297 -13.79 10.52 1.83
C TRP A 297 -12.50 9.94 2.41
N TYR A 298 -11.53 10.77 2.79
CA TYR A 298 -10.23 10.34 3.30
C TYR A 298 -10.27 9.81 4.74
N GLU A 299 -11.34 10.09 5.49
CA GLU A 299 -11.59 9.52 6.81
C GLU A 299 -12.49 8.27 6.77
N ARG A 300 -12.84 7.79 5.58
CA ARG A 300 -13.71 6.60 5.39
C ARG A 300 -13.10 5.56 4.47
N LEU A 301 -12.40 5.96 3.40
CA LEU A 301 -11.73 5.02 2.47
C LEU A 301 -10.64 4.18 3.16
N PRO A 302 -9.71 4.74 3.95
CA PRO A 302 -8.79 3.91 4.73
C PRO A 302 -9.52 3.11 5.80
N HIS A 303 -8.91 2.02 6.26
CA HIS A 303 -9.41 1.31 7.43
C HIS A 303 -9.02 2.01 8.73
N PHE A 304 -7.87 2.69 8.73
CA PHE A 304 -7.27 3.29 9.90
C PHE A 304 -7.06 4.79 9.72
N ARG A 305 -7.17 5.52 10.85
CA ARG A 305 -7.05 6.98 10.88
C ARG A 305 -5.59 7.42 10.70
N MET A 306 -5.37 8.59 10.07
CA MET A 306 -4.03 9.16 9.88
C MET A 306 -3.31 9.48 11.20
N GLY A 307 -4.03 9.96 12.21
CA GLY A 307 -3.46 10.31 13.52
C GLY A 307 -2.99 9.15 14.36
N PHE A 308 -3.02 7.92 13.82
CA PHE A 308 -2.70 6.72 14.55
C PHE A 308 -1.95 5.71 13.65
N THR A 309 -0.86 5.17 14.15
CA THR A 309 -0.18 4.05 13.47
C THR A 309 -0.91 2.76 13.81
N PRO A 310 -1.60 2.15 12.85
CA PRO A 310 -2.30 0.89 13.07
C PRO A 310 -1.29 -0.24 13.26
N SER A 311 -1.72 -1.24 13.99
CA SER A 311 -0.94 -2.38 14.42
C SER A 311 0.31 -2.01 15.24
N SER A 312 0.84 -2.96 15.95
CA SER A 312 2.07 -2.76 16.73
C SER A 312 3.34 -2.72 15.86
N GLY A 313 3.21 -2.76 14.51
CA GLY A 313 4.32 -2.98 13.61
C GLY A 313 4.97 -4.36 13.75
N LYS A 314 4.33 -5.28 14.45
CA LYS A 314 4.82 -6.65 14.70
C LYS A 314 4.01 -7.66 13.90
N GLU A 315 4.03 -7.51 12.58
CA GLU A 315 3.30 -8.38 11.66
C GLU A 315 4.15 -8.72 10.44
N LEU A 316 3.74 -9.75 9.70
CA LEU A 316 4.20 -10.02 8.35
C LEU A 316 3.00 -9.92 7.41
N GLN A 317 3.24 -9.62 6.13
CA GLN A 317 2.18 -9.56 5.15
C GLN A 317 2.54 -10.28 3.87
N SER A 318 1.58 -11.00 3.30
CA SER A 318 1.58 -11.53 1.93
C SER A 318 0.26 -11.19 1.24
N GLU A 319 0.25 -11.12 -0.08
CA GLU A 319 -0.95 -10.84 -0.86
C GLU A 319 -0.78 -11.34 -2.28
N TYR A 320 -1.85 -11.94 -2.82
CA TYR A 320 -1.86 -12.54 -4.14
C TYR A 320 -3.06 -12.06 -4.93
N PHE A 321 -2.81 -11.63 -6.17
CA PHE A 321 -3.83 -11.16 -7.11
C PHE A 321 -4.19 -12.28 -8.07
N VAL A 322 -5.47 -12.63 -8.11
CA VAL A 322 -6.03 -13.58 -9.07
C VAL A 322 -7.01 -12.87 -9.99
N PRO A 323 -7.23 -13.34 -11.25
CA PRO A 323 -8.25 -12.76 -12.10
C PRO A 323 -9.62 -12.77 -11.42
N ALA A 324 -10.37 -11.68 -11.48
CA ALA A 324 -11.68 -11.55 -10.81
C ALA A 324 -12.65 -12.69 -11.21
N ARG A 325 -12.60 -13.14 -12.48
CA ARG A 325 -13.40 -14.29 -12.95
C ARG A 325 -13.11 -15.62 -12.24
N ASN A 326 -11.98 -15.73 -11.54
CA ASN A 326 -11.59 -16.92 -10.78
C ASN A 326 -11.62 -16.68 -9.27
N ALA A 327 -12.25 -15.59 -8.82
CA ALA A 327 -12.22 -15.16 -7.42
C ALA A 327 -12.73 -16.25 -6.47
N VAL A 328 -13.89 -16.79 -6.74
CA VAL A 328 -14.56 -17.76 -5.87
C VAL A 328 -13.73 -19.06 -5.77
N GLU A 329 -13.29 -19.59 -6.90
CA GLU A 329 -12.49 -20.82 -6.94
C GLU A 329 -11.16 -20.64 -6.19
N ALA A 330 -10.51 -19.47 -6.34
CA ALA A 330 -9.27 -19.15 -5.65
C ALA A 330 -9.47 -18.99 -4.13
N ILE A 331 -10.54 -18.32 -3.71
CA ILE A 331 -10.90 -18.16 -2.29
C ILE A 331 -11.16 -19.53 -1.66
N LEU A 332 -11.93 -20.40 -2.32
CA LEU A 332 -12.21 -21.75 -1.84
C LEU A 332 -10.97 -22.65 -1.86
N ALA A 333 -10.03 -22.42 -2.80
CA ALA A 333 -8.75 -23.11 -2.80
C ALA A 333 -7.91 -22.75 -1.57
N VAL A 334 -7.85 -21.48 -1.21
CA VAL A 334 -7.17 -21.01 0.00
C VAL A 334 -7.88 -21.52 1.26
N GLU A 335 -9.21 -21.51 1.28
CA GLU A 335 -10.01 -21.97 2.42
C GLU A 335 -9.73 -23.44 2.79
N ARG A 336 -9.41 -24.29 1.83
CA ARG A 336 -8.98 -25.68 2.10
C ARG A 336 -7.70 -25.78 2.94
N LEU A 337 -6.89 -24.73 2.97
CA LEU A 337 -5.66 -24.64 3.77
C LEU A 337 -5.87 -24.04 5.17
N ARG A 338 -7.12 -23.83 5.60
CA ARG A 338 -7.45 -23.11 6.84
C ARG A 338 -6.69 -23.64 8.06
N ASP A 339 -6.52 -24.95 8.19
CA ASP A 339 -5.84 -25.56 9.35
C ASP A 339 -4.33 -25.28 9.37
N HIS A 340 -3.74 -24.97 8.21
CA HIS A 340 -2.36 -24.53 8.09
C HIS A 340 -2.21 -23.00 8.22
N ILE A 341 -3.23 -22.24 7.82
CA ILE A 341 -3.22 -20.77 7.79
C ILE A 341 -3.56 -20.20 9.17
N SER A 342 -4.67 -20.63 9.76
CA SER A 342 -5.25 -20.00 10.96
C SER A 342 -4.31 -19.95 12.18
N PRO A 343 -3.45 -20.92 12.48
CA PRO A 343 -2.54 -20.84 13.62
C PRO A 343 -1.57 -19.67 13.57
N HIS A 344 -1.20 -19.22 12.35
CA HIS A 344 -0.18 -18.19 12.09
C HIS A 344 -0.79 -16.86 11.66
N LEU A 345 -2.10 -16.83 11.40
CA LEU A 345 -2.82 -15.68 10.88
C LEU A 345 -3.26 -14.74 12.01
N MET A 346 -3.25 -13.44 11.72
CA MET A 346 -4.02 -12.44 12.47
C MET A 346 -5.36 -12.20 11.79
N ILE A 347 -5.35 -11.90 10.48
CA ILE A 347 -6.55 -11.73 9.66
C ILE A 347 -6.17 -11.82 8.17
N SER A 348 -7.10 -12.26 7.34
CA SER A 348 -7.07 -12.10 5.89
C SER A 348 -8.07 -11.04 5.44
N GLU A 349 -7.75 -10.34 4.36
CA GLU A 349 -8.64 -9.39 3.70
C GLU A 349 -8.75 -9.73 2.21
N ILE A 350 -9.98 -9.79 1.69
CA ILE A 350 -10.27 -10.02 0.28
C ILE A 350 -10.82 -8.73 -0.29
N ARG A 351 -10.26 -8.26 -1.42
CA ARG A 351 -10.62 -7.01 -2.08
C ARG A 351 -10.64 -7.15 -3.58
N THR A 352 -11.45 -6.34 -4.24
CA THR A 352 -11.46 -6.23 -5.70
C THR A 352 -10.69 -5.00 -6.17
N ILE A 353 -10.01 -5.11 -7.30
CA ILE A 353 -9.25 -4.04 -7.93
C ILE A 353 -9.49 -4.09 -9.45
N ASP A 354 -9.79 -2.94 -10.05
CA ASP A 354 -9.95 -2.85 -11.51
C ASP A 354 -8.63 -3.04 -12.24
N ALA A 355 -8.75 -3.41 -13.52
CA ALA A 355 -7.61 -3.58 -14.42
C ALA A 355 -6.88 -2.25 -14.67
N ASP A 356 -5.60 -2.36 -14.97
CA ASP A 356 -4.78 -1.23 -15.40
C ASP A 356 -3.92 -1.57 -16.63
N SER A 357 -3.12 -0.61 -17.07
CA SER A 357 -2.22 -0.74 -18.23
C SER A 357 -0.74 -0.68 -17.88
N PHE A 358 -0.35 -0.70 -16.59
CA PHE A 358 1.03 -0.59 -16.16
C PHE A 358 1.76 -1.93 -16.20
N TRP A 359 2.89 -1.96 -16.89
CA TRP A 359 3.60 -3.20 -17.26
C TRP A 359 3.89 -4.14 -16.08
N MET A 360 4.31 -3.60 -14.94
CA MET A 360 4.67 -4.40 -13.76
C MET A 360 3.57 -4.42 -12.69
N SER A 361 2.37 -3.93 -13.01
CA SER A 361 1.24 -4.02 -12.09
C SER A 361 0.71 -5.46 -11.98
N PRO A 362 0.38 -5.94 -10.78
CA PRO A 362 -0.36 -7.20 -10.62
C PRO A 362 -1.72 -7.21 -11.34
N CYS A 363 -2.31 -6.01 -11.56
CA CYS A 363 -3.60 -5.84 -12.25
C CYS A 363 -3.46 -5.50 -13.74
N TYR A 364 -2.26 -5.66 -14.33
CA TYR A 364 -2.04 -5.37 -15.76
C TYR A 364 -2.98 -6.18 -16.63
N LYS A 365 -3.84 -5.46 -17.40
CA LYS A 365 -4.90 -6.01 -18.27
C LYS A 365 -5.85 -7.00 -17.58
N GLN A 366 -6.01 -6.92 -16.26
CA GLN A 366 -6.73 -7.92 -15.49
C GLN A 366 -7.39 -7.30 -14.27
N ALA A 367 -8.73 -7.18 -14.28
CA ALA A 367 -9.47 -6.96 -13.05
C ALA A 367 -9.19 -8.14 -12.11
N SER A 368 -8.88 -7.83 -10.86
CA SER A 368 -8.32 -8.82 -9.93
C SER A 368 -9.05 -8.83 -8.59
N VAL A 369 -8.99 -9.98 -7.95
CA VAL A 369 -9.23 -10.12 -6.52
C VAL A 369 -7.89 -10.30 -5.82
N ALA A 370 -7.62 -9.48 -4.82
CA ALA A 370 -6.47 -9.60 -3.94
C ALA A 370 -6.87 -10.37 -2.68
N ILE A 371 -6.15 -11.45 -2.40
CA ILE A 371 -6.26 -12.24 -1.16
C ILE A 371 -5.05 -11.87 -0.31
N HIS A 372 -5.29 -11.05 0.70
CA HIS A 372 -4.29 -10.53 1.61
C HIS A 372 -4.27 -11.31 2.92
N PHE A 373 -3.07 -11.45 3.49
CA PHE A 373 -2.84 -12.10 4.77
C PHE A 373 -1.98 -11.19 5.65
N THR A 374 -2.48 -10.87 6.81
CA THR A 374 -1.71 -10.30 7.92
C THR A 374 -1.37 -11.43 8.88
N TRP A 375 -0.09 -11.75 8.99
CA TRP A 375 0.44 -12.84 9.79
C TRP A 375 1.01 -12.37 11.11
N LYS A 376 0.99 -13.24 12.11
CA LYS A 376 1.85 -13.10 13.29
C LYS A 376 3.32 -13.01 12.83
N GLN A 377 4.16 -12.28 13.57
CA GLN A 377 5.56 -12.09 13.18
C GLN A 377 6.41 -13.35 13.48
N ASP A 378 6.05 -14.45 12.85
CA ASP A 378 6.76 -15.74 12.88
C ASP A 378 7.10 -16.17 11.45
N TRP A 379 8.23 -15.64 10.94
CA TRP A 379 8.68 -15.96 9.59
C TRP A 379 8.98 -17.45 9.39
N ALA A 380 9.50 -18.14 10.43
CA ALA A 380 9.84 -19.56 10.32
C ALA A 380 8.62 -20.43 9.99
N SER A 381 7.47 -20.12 10.55
CA SER A 381 6.19 -20.78 10.28
C SER A 381 5.55 -20.28 9.00
N VAL A 382 5.43 -18.96 8.81
CA VAL A 382 4.81 -18.35 7.63
C VAL A 382 5.50 -18.81 6.34
N LYS A 383 6.84 -18.89 6.33
CA LYS A 383 7.62 -19.38 5.18
C LYS A 383 7.25 -20.80 4.73
N LYS A 384 6.71 -21.61 5.61
CA LYS A 384 6.24 -22.97 5.28
C LYS A 384 4.83 -22.98 4.69
N VAL A 385 3.99 -22.02 5.07
CA VAL A 385 2.60 -21.89 4.62
C VAL A 385 2.52 -21.23 3.25
N LEU A 386 3.36 -20.24 2.95
CA LEU A 386 3.31 -19.52 1.67
C LEU A 386 3.39 -20.42 0.44
N PRO A 387 4.32 -21.42 0.35
CA PRO A 387 4.37 -22.33 -0.79
C PRO A 387 3.09 -23.15 -0.98
N MET A 388 2.37 -23.46 0.11
CA MET A 388 1.11 -24.19 0.03
C MET A 388 0.03 -23.31 -0.61
N ILE A 389 -0.09 -22.05 -0.17
CA ILE A 389 -1.00 -21.06 -0.75
C ILE A 389 -0.65 -20.81 -2.23
N GLU A 390 0.62 -20.63 -2.54
CA GLU A 390 1.11 -20.39 -3.90
C GLU A 390 0.82 -21.55 -4.83
N LYS A 391 0.89 -22.80 -4.33
CA LYS A 391 0.52 -24.02 -5.05
C LYS A 391 -0.97 -24.06 -5.36
N GLU A 392 -1.84 -23.77 -4.38
CA GLU A 392 -3.30 -23.71 -4.57
C GLU A 392 -3.70 -22.57 -5.54
N LEU A 393 -2.97 -21.47 -5.53
CA LEU A 393 -3.22 -20.35 -6.43
C LEU A 393 -2.52 -20.44 -7.80
N ALA A 394 -1.68 -21.43 -8.01
CA ALA A 394 -0.94 -21.62 -9.28
C ALA A 394 -1.86 -21.80 -10.51
N PRO A 395 -2.99 -22.55 -10.47
CA PRO A 395 -3.91 -22.67 -11.60
C PRO A 395 -4.48 -21.32 -12.08
N PHE A 396 -4.64 -20.37 -11.17
CA PHE A 396 -5.17 -19.02 -11.45
C PHE A 396 -4.10 -18.04 -11.89
N LYS A 397 -2.84 -18.46 -12.02
CA LYS A 397 -1.70 -17.63 -12.39
C LYS A 397 -1.56 -16.41 -11.47
N ALA A 398 -1.74 -16.60 -10.18
CA ALA A 398 -1.69 -15.52 -9.18
C ALA A 398 -0.38 -14.73 -9.26
N ARG A 399 -0.47 -13.39 -9.11
CA ARG A 399 0.65 -12.46 -9.05
C ARG A 399 0.79 -11.96 -7.62
N PRO A 400 1.98 -12.03 -6.99
CA PRO A 400 2.17 -11.51 -5.64
C PRO A 400 2.26 -9.98 -5.66
N HIS A 401 1.93 -9.33 -4.53
CA HIS A 401 2.18 -7.91 -4.31
C HIS A 401 3.69 -7.67 -4.15
N TRP A 402 4.27 -6.78 -4.94
CA TRP A 402 5.73 -6.55 -5.00
C TRP A 402 6.37 -6.17 -3.66
N GLY A 403 5.66 -5.44 -2.81
CA GLY A 403 6.18 -5.00 -1.51
C GLY A 403 5.90 -5.97 -0.36
N LYS A 404 5.29 -7.15 -0.59
CA LYS A 404 4.91 -8.12 0.43
C LYS A 404 5.69 -9.42 0.30
N LEU A 405 5.55 -10.34 1.27
CA LEU A 405 6.27 -11.60 1.29
C LEU A 405 5.65 -12.61 0.31
N PHE A 406 6.48 -13.29 -0.42
CA PHE A 406 6.13 -14.43 -1.27
C PHE A 406 7.35 -15.37 -1.40
N THR A 407 7.10 -16.60 -1.86
CA THR A 407 8.14 -17.63 -2.03
C THR A 407 8.19 -18.18 -3.45
N LEU A 408 7.40 -17.63 -4.38
CA LEU A 408 7.40 -18.03 -5.78
C LEU A 408 8.81 -18.03 -6.37
N ALA A 409 9.15 -19.14 -7.05
CA ALA A 409 10.42 -19.20 -7.77
C ALA A 409 10.50 -18.09 -8.84
N PRO A 410 11.67 -17.47 -9.04
CA PRO A 410 11.84 -16.37 -9.99
C PRO A 410 11.32 -16.67 -11.39
N VAL A 411 11.56 -17.88 -11.91
CA VAL A 411 11.06 -18.29 -13.23
C VAL A 411 9.53 -18.31 -13.29
N THR A 412 8.86 -18.75 -12.23
CA THR A 412 7.40 -18.72 -12.12
C THR A 412 6.88 -17.31 -12.04
N LEU A 413 7.47 -16.46 -11.20
CA LEU A 413 7.12 -15.05 -11.08
C LEU A 413 7.25 -14.32 -12.42
N GLN A 414 8.38 -14.48 -13.10
CA GLN A 414 8.65 -13.86 -14.39
C GLN A 414 7.62 -14.26 -15.45
N SER A 415 7.16 -15.52 -15.48
CA SER A 415 6.14 -15.98 -16.42
C SER A 415 4.76 -15.33 -16.22
N ARG A 416 4.53 -14.61 -15.10
CA ARG A 416 3.26 -13.91 -14.82
C ARG A 416 3.18 -12.52 -15.46
N TYR A 417 4.30 -11.94 -15.89
CA TYR A 417 4.38 -10.58 -16.38
C TYR A 417 4.79 -10.54 -17.86
N GLU A 418 3.81 -10.41 -18.76
CA GLU A 418 4.04 -10.44 -20.21
C GLU A 418 4.98 -9.32 -20.70
N LYS A 419 5.02 -8.18 -19.99
CA LYS A 419 5.84 -7.01 -20.31
C LYS A 419 7.21 -6.99 -19.63
N LEU A 420 7.57 -8.06 -18.93
CA LEU A 420 8.86 -8.13 -18.25
C LEU A 420 10.07 -8.02 -19.19
N PRO A 421 10.11 -8.65 -20.37
CA PRO A 421 11.26 -8.48 -21.29
C PRO A 421 11.46 -7.01 -21.69
N GLU A 422 10.39 -6.31 -22.07
CA GLU A 422 10.46 -4.89 -22.43
C GLU A 422 10.80 -4.01 -21.23
N PHE A 423 10.29 -4.34 -20.03
CA PHE A 423 10.65 -3.63 -18.80
C PHE A 423 12.13 -3.78 -18.47
N LYS A 424 12.72 -4.97 -18.62
CA LYS A 424 14.17 -5.19 -18.46
C LYS A 424 15.00 -4.33 -19.43
N LYS A 425 14.54 -4.20 -20.68
CA LYS A 425 15.19 -3.32 -21.67
C LYS A 425 15.12 -1.86 -21.22
N LEU A 426 13.95 -1.39 -20.78
CA LEU A 426 13.80 -0.03 -20.25
C LEU A 426 14.71 0.22 -19.03
N MET A 427 14.83 -0.78 -18.14
CA MET A 427 15.77 -0.68 -17.01
C MET A 427 17.21 -0.55 -17.49
N ALA A 428 17.63 -1.29 -18.52
CA ALA A 428 18.97 -1.19 -19.07
C ALA A 428 19.22 0.17 -19.77
N ASP A 429 18.21 0.72 -20.43
CA ASP A 429 18.29 2.03 -21.10
C ASP A 429 18.40 3.18 -20.07
N TYR A 430 17.68 3.10 -18.93
CA TYR A 430 17.64 4.14 -17.90
C TYR A 430 18.76 4.00 -16.86
N ASP A 431 19.24 2.78 -16.66
CA ASP A 431 20.25 2.41 -15.68
C ASP A 431 21.19 1.32 -16.23
N PRO A 432 22.06 1.64 -17.21
CA PRO A 432 22.91 0.65 -17.87
C PRO A 432 23.84 -0.12 -16.94
N LYS A 433 24.26 0.49 -15.83
CA LYS A 433 25.14 -0.11 -14.85
C LYS A 433 24.41 -0.77 -13.68
N GLY A 434 23.08 -0.71 -13.67
CA GLY A 434 22.23 -1.27 -12.61
C GLY A 434 22.41 -0.59 -11.26
N LYS A 435 22.60 0.74 -11.25
CA LYS A 435 22.75 1.57 -10.04
C LYS A 435 21.61 1.38 -9.04
N PHE A 436 20.37 1.33 -9.56
CA PHE A 436 19.14 1.20 -8.76
C PHE A 436 18.71 -0.25 -8.56
N ARG A 437 19.42 -1.22 -9.10
CA ARG A 437 19.14 -2.64 -8.90
C ARG A 437 19.73 -3.12 -7.58
N ASN A 438 19.08 -4.12 -6.98
CA ASN A 438 19.52 -4.79 -5.77
C ASN A 438 19.26 -6.30 -5.88
N ALA A 439 19.66 -7.08 -4.89
CA ALA A 439 19.49 -8.53 -4.87
C ALA A 439 18.04 -8.98 -5.14
N PHE A 440 17.04 -8.25 -4.60
CA PHE A 440 15.64 -8.57 -4.85
C PHE A 440 15.25 -8.44 -6.33
N LEU A 441 15.62 -7.34 -6.97
CA LEU A 441 15.33 -7.12 -8.40
C LEU A 441 16.17 -8.07 -9.28
N ASP A 442 17.43 -8.30 -8.93
CA ASP A 442 18.31 -9.19 -9.66
C ASP A 442 17.77 -10.62 -9.65
N MET A 443 17.37 -11.14 -8.49
CA MET A 443 16.78 -12.48 -8.34
C MET A 443 15.44 -12.57 -9.09
N ASN A 444 14.51 -11.66 -8.78
CA ASN A 444 13.12 -11.83 -9.22
C ASN A 444 12.88 -11.43 -10.67
N LEU A 445 13.60 -10.43 -11.19
CA LEU A 445 13.42 -9.99 -12.58
C LEU A 445 14.46 -10.59 -13.52
N PHE A 446 15.71 -10.79 -13.09
CA PHE A 446 16.79 -11.25 -13.96
C PHE A 446 17.21 -12.71 -13.73
N GLY A 447 16.76 -13.36 -12.66
CA GLY A 447 17.10 -14.75 -12.35
C GLY A 447 18.58 -14.95 -11.97
N LYS A 448 19.18 -13.95 -11.33
CA LYS A 448 20.61 -13.93 -10.95
C LYS A 448 20.80 -13.99 -9.46
#